data_30c0bbc4b76b21ed3c087f6aceac4204
#
_entry.id   30c0bbc4b76b21ed3c087f6aceac4204
#
_cell.length_a   1.000
_cell.length_b   1.000
_cell.length_c   1.000
_cell.angle_alpha   90.00
_cell.angle_beta   90.00
_cell.angle_gamma   90.00
#
_symmetry.space_group_name_H-M   'P 1'
#
loop_
_entity.id
_entity.type
_entity.pdbx_description
1 polymer ?
#
loop_
_entity_poly.entity_id
_entity_poly.type
_entity_poly.pdbx_seq_one_letter_code
_entity_poly.pdbx_strand_id
1 'polypeptide(L)'
;MTELDTSAMTEQEQMAYIRSKLSDKWWRMNNLYMIENEQGQLVRFRLRPAQELLFRTMWYLNIILKARQLGFSTAIDIYLLDEALFNKNLKCGIIAQDLTAAGEIYRTKIEVPFDNLPGWLKAQFKVVTRRGGANGGHILFRHGSSIQVATSFRSGTVQRLHVSEHGKICAKYPEKAKEVRTGTLQAIHPGAVAFIESTAEGVGGDFHAMSMKSLELARASGELSLLDWKFHFFAWWQDPKYRADVPASGVVMSKSQAEYFAAVEKAMSCTITDEQRQWYVLKESTLGAEMKQEFPSTPLEAFLTSGRRVFDPIATMEAEGDCMAPLIVYDIDPVSGKREKARKPEKLDEQGLRSLENMLLVWELPDRDEDYAIGADVAEGLEHGDRSSLDVTAKSDGRQVAHWFGHLDPGLFAQLLAHVGRFYGTAEHGPAYIGPERNNHGHAVLLKLREIYPTRRIYTQEHIDRDRDDETPRLGWLTTRQSKPILVDGLKALLRAGQSGIRWIGTISEATTYVYDKSGSMNAQDGCFDDQLMSYMIAQEMRARMPARIVKPESSRKPKHWMAN
;
A
#
# COMPACT_ATOMS: atom_id res chain seq x y z
N MET A 1 14.43 19.15 -36.81
CA MET A 1 14.54 18.54 -38.16
C MET A 1 13.76 19.45 -39.08
N THR A 2 14.45 20.12 -40.00
CA THR A 2 13.91 20.98 -41.06
C THR A 2 12.84 20.21 -41.83
N GLU A 3 11.65 20.80 -42.01
CA GLU A 3 10.65 20.33 -42.96
C GLU A 3 11.35 20.24 -44.33
N LEU A 4 11.42 19.05 -44.89
CA LEU A 4 11.91 18.90 -46.24
C LEU A 4 10.95 19.69 -47.14
N ASP A 5 11.51 20.62 -47.92
CA ASP A 5 10.76 21.32 -48.96
C ASP A 5 10.34 20.27 -50.00
N THR A 6 9.08 19.85 -49.93
CA THR A 6 8.52 18.87 -50.86
C THR A 6 8.07 19.50 -52.18
N SER A 7 8.24 20.83 -52.34
CA SER A 7 7.81 21.55 -53.53
C SER A 7 8.54 21.18 -54.82
N ALA A 8 9.75 20.61 -54.69
CA ALA A 8 10.55 20.12 -55.82
C ALA A 8 10.28 18.63 -56.18
N MET A 9 9.46 17.92 -55.42
CA MET A 9 9.17 16.49 -55.63
C MET A 9 8.00 16.28 -56.62
N THR A 10 8.10 15.26 -57.44
CA THR A 10 6.96 14.78 -58.22
C THR A 10 5.86 14.24 -57.30
N GLU A 11 4.63 14.18 -57.79
CA GLU A 11 3.48 13.65 -57.03
C GLU A 11 3.74 12.22 -56.54
N GLN A 12 4.40 11.38 -57.36
CA GLN A 12 4.80 10.02 -56.96
C GLN A 12 5.82 10.00 -55.83
N GLU A 13 6.82 10.88 -55.89
CA GLU A 13 7.82 10.99 -54.84
C GLU A 13 7.22 11.54 -53.54
N GLN A 14 6.31 12.52 -53.63
CA GLN A 14 5.56 12.99 -52.47
C GLN A 14 4.73 11.89 -51.79
N MET A 15 4.02 11.11 -52.61
CA MET A 15 3.23 9.98 -52.10
C MET A 15 4.10 8.88 -51.51
N ALA A 16 5.26 8.57 -52.08
CA ALA A 16 6.20 7.62 -51.54
C ALA A 16 6.78 8.09 -50.19
N TYR A 17 7.13 9.37 -50.11
CA TYR A 17 7.60 10.02 -48.88
C TYR A 17 6.54 9.97 -47.78
N ILE A 18 5.30 10.36 -48.07
CA ILE A 18 4.18 10.33 -47.14
C ILE A 18 3.98 8.88 -46.64
N ARG A 19 3.97 7.89 -47.53
CA ARG A 19 3.83 6.46 -47.15
C ARG A 19 4.96 6.01 -46.22
N SER A 20 6.20 6.39 -46.52
CA SER A 20 7.36 6.10 -45.67
C SER A 20 7.20 6.69 -44.27
N LYS A 21 6.77 7.95 -44.16
CA LYS A 21 6.53 8.60 -42.85
C LYS A 21 5.35 7.97 -42.10
N LEU A 22 4.28 7.64 -42.78
CA LEU A 22 3.13 6.97 -42.18
C LEU A 22 3.39 5.52 -41.77
N SER A 23 4.40 4.85 -42.35
CA SER A 23 4.81 3.52 -41.89
C SER A 23 5.58 3.54 -40.58
N ASP A 24 6.19 4.66 -40.24
CA ASP A 24 6.94 4.84 -38.99
C ASP A 24 6.00 5.32 -37.87
N LYS A 25 5.72 4.44 -36.90
CA LYS A 25 4.89 4.74 -35.73
C LYS A 25 5.43 5.93 -34.93
N TRP A 26 6.73 5.98 -34.68
CA TRP A 26 7.32 7.03 -33.86
C TRP A 26 7.28 8.38 -34.54
N TRP A 27 7.42 8.37 -35.87
CA TRP A 27 7.19 9.60 -36.63
C TRP A 27 5.73 10.06 -36.51
N ARG A 28 4.75 9.13 -36.66
CA ARG A 28 3.32 9.45 -36.53
C ARG A 28 3.01 10.05 -35.17
N MET A 29 3.43 9.40 -34.07
CA MET A 29 3.20 9.89 -32.71
C MET A 29 3.73 11.30 -32.51
N ASN A 30 4.87 11.65 -33.09
CA ASN A 30 5.49 12.97 -32.89
C ASN A 30 5.00 14.04 -33.89
N ASN A 31 4.23 13.69 -34.91
CA ASN A 31 3.92 14.62 -36.00
C ASN A 31 2.46 14.70 -36.42
N LEU A 32 1.62 13.69 -36.15
CA LEU A 32 0.24 13.67 -36.64
C LEU A 32 -0.77 14.25 -35.66
N TYR A 33 -0.58 14.05 -34.37
CA TYR A 33 -1.62 14.31 -33.38
C TYR A 33 -1.52 15.69 -32.78
N MET A 34 -2.67 16.35 -32.64
CA MET A 34 -2.82 17.61 -31.93
C MET A 34 -3.48 17.36 -30.57
N ILE A 35 -3.03 18.04 -29.54
CA ILE A 35 -3.55 17.95 -28.17
C ILE A 35 -3.78 19.35 -27.60
N GLU A 36 -4.64 19.47 -26.62
CA GLU A 36 -4.76 20.67 -25.80
C GLU A 36 -3.65 20.68 -24.73
N ASN A 37 -2.88 21.78 -24.67
CA ASN A 37 -1.88 22.00 -23.62
C ASN A 37 -2.53 22.50 -22.31
N GLU A 38 -1.72 22.73 -21.27
CA GLU A 38 -2.19 23.22 -19.96
C GLU A 38 -2.84 24.61 -20.03
N GLN A 39 -2.62 25.37 -21.10
CA GLN A 39 -3.23 26.68 -21.38
C GLN A 39 -4.49 26.59 -22.27
N GLY A 40 -4.95 25.37 -22.59
CA GLY A 40 -6.09 25.17 -23.49
C GLY A 40 -5.79 25.43 -24.97
N GLN A 41 -4.52 25.56 -25.35
CA GLN A 41 -4.11 25.78 -26.73
C GLN A 41 -3.92 24.46 -27.46
N LEU A 42 -4.35 24.40 -28.71
CA LEU A 42 -4.13 23.23 -29.57
C LEU A 42 -2.67 23.25 -30.07
N VAL A 43 -1.90 22.27 -29.63
CA VAL A 43 -0.47 22.10 -29.96
C VAL A 43 -0.19 20.71 -30.52
N ARG A 44 0.88 20.60 -31.32
CA ARG A 44 1.31 19.31 -31.83
C ARG A 44 1.90 18.46 -30.69
N PHE A 45 1.39 17.24 -30.53
CA PHE A 45 1.95 16.29 -29.58
C PHE A 45 3.36 15.88 -30.00
N ARG A 46 4.26 15.86 -29.04
CA ARG A 46 5.61 15.31 -29.18
C ARG A 46 5.97 14.59 -27.90
N LEU A 47 6.58 13.43 -28.04
CA LEU A 47 7.06 12.66 -26.90
C LEU A 47 8.13 13.44 -26.13
N ARG A 48 8.00 13.49 -24.82
CA ARG A 48 9.04 13.98 -23.91
C ARG A 48 10.08 12.88 -23.65
N PRO A 49 11.30 13.22 -23.20
CA PRO A 49 12.37 12.22 -23.01
C PRO A 49 11.96 11.02 -22.13
N ALA A 50 11.24 11.25 -21.02
CA ALA A 50 10.75 10.19 -20.14
C ALA A 50 9.71 9.28 -20.84
N GLN A 51 8.84 9.84 -21.68
CA GLN A 51 7.86 9.09 -22.46
C GLN A 51 8.53 8.28 -23.57
N GLU A 52 9.55 8.85 -24.25
CA GLU A 52 10.35 8.09 -25.21
C GLU A 52 11.05 6.92 -24.54
N LEU A 53 11.60 7.11 -23.35
CA LEU A 53 12.24 6.05 -22.58
C LEU A 53 11.24 4.92 -22.27
N LEU A 54 10.01 5.24 -21.83
CA LEU A 54 8.96 4.25 -21.62
C LEU A 54 8.77 3.40 -22.87
N PHE A 55 8.51 4.01 -24.03
CA PHE A 55 8.20 3.28 -25.26
C PHE A 55 9.38 2.51 -25.83
N ARG A 56 10.61 2.94 -25.60
CA ARG A 56 11.83 2.20 -25.98
C ARG A 56 12.08 0.97 -25.09
N THR A 57 11.61 1.03 -23.83
CA THR A 57 11.86 0.00 -22.83
C THR A 57 10.62 -0.79 -22.44
N MET A 58 9.46 -0.50 -23.05
CA MET A 58 8.19 -1.16 -22.73
C MET A 58 8.26 -2.68 -22.94
N TRP A 59 7.42 -3.39 -22.20
CA TRP A 59 7.16 -4.81 -22.30
C TRP A 59 5.68 -5.04 -22.68
N TYR A 60 5.25 -6.27 -22.65
CA TYR A 60 3.83 -6.58 -22.87
C TYR A 60 2.96 -6.00 -21.74
N LEU A 61 3.36 -6.21 -20.51
CA LEU A 61 2.67 -5.68 -19.32
C LEU A 61 3.58 -4.65 -18.63
N ASN A 62 3.09 -3.41 -18.48
CA ASN A 62 3.87 -2.29 -17.98
C ASN A 62 3.17 -1.67 -16.78
N ILE A 63 3.84 -1.62 -15.63
CA ILE A 63 3.39 -0.89 -14.46
C ILE A 63 4.27 0.34 -14.23
N ILE A 64 3.64 1.52 -14.15
CA ILE A 64 4.32 2.81 -14.21
C ILE A 64 3.99 3.60 -12.95
N LEU A 65 4.97 3.69 -12.07
CA LEU A 65 4.97 4.62 -10.95
C LEU A 65 5.62 5.93 -11.38
N LYS A 66 4.92 7.03 -11.24
CA LYS A 66 5.38 8.31 -11.79
C LYS A 66 5.13 9.49 -10.87
N ALA A 67 5.92 10.54 -11.02
CA ALA A 67 5.59 11.85 -10.50
C ALA A 67 4.38 12.45 -11.25
N ARG A 68 3.71 13.39 -10.61
CA ARG A 68 2.54 14.07 -11.15
C ARG A 68 2.87 14.82 -12.43
N GLN A 69 1.91 14.94 -13.35
CA GLN A 69 1.96 15.77 -14.57
C GLN A 69 3.11 15.47 -15.55
N LEU A 70 3.64 14.26 -15.59
CA LEU A 70 4.63 13.85 -16.59
C LEU A 70 4.03 13.55 -17.97
N GLY A 71 2.69 13.63 -18.11
CA GLY A 71 1.98 13.46 -19.37
C GLY A 71 1.91 12.02 -19.90
N PHE A 72 2.18 11.02 -19.07
CA PHE A 72 2.16 9.61 -19.48
C PHE A 72 0.79 9.16 -19.96
N SER A 73 -0.30 9.55 -19.26
CA SER A 73 -1.66 9.19 -19.68
C SER A 73 -1.94 9.67 -21.11
N THR A 74 -1.54 10.91 -21.47
CA THR A 74 -1.70 11.43 -22.83
C THR A 74 -0.86 10.65 -23.83
N ALA A 75 0.40 10.34 -23.51
CA ALA A 75 1.29 9.60 -24.39
C ALA A 75 0.80 8.17 -24.67
N ILE A 76 0.31 7.48 -23.64
CA ILE A 76 -0.25 6.13 -23.76
C ILE A 76 -1.57 6.16 -24.54
N ASP A 77 -2.45 7.14 -24.29
CA ASP A 77 -3.72 7.27 -25.00
C ASP A 77 -3.53 7.58 -26.50
N ILE A 78 -2.56 8.45 -26.84
CA ILE A 78 -2.16 8.68 -28.24
C ILE A 78 -1.58 7.41 -28.87
N TYR A 79 -0.76 6.65 -28.14
CA TYR A 79 -0.26 5.35 -28.59
C TYR A 79 -1.41 4.38 -28.90
N LEU A 80 -2.41 4.28 -28.01
CA LEU A 80 -3.58 3.42 -28.24
C LEU A 80 -4.43 3.89 -29.41
N LEU A 81 -4.60 5.21 -29.59
CA LEU A 81 -5.29 5.76 -30.73
C LEU A 81 -4.56 5.45 -32.05
N ASP A 82 -3.23 5.62 -32.08
CA ASP A 82 -2.40 5.27 -33.24
C ASP A 82 -2.51 3.78 -33.58
N GLU A 83 -2.46 2.90 -32.57
CA GLU A 83 -2.66 1.47 -32.73
C GLU A 83 -4.04 1.14 -33.33
N ALA A 84 -5.10 1.79 -32.84
CA ALA A 84 -6.45 1.59 -33.36
C ALA A 84 -6.63 2.07 -34.79
N LEU A 85 -5.94 3.15 -35.18
CA LEU A 85 -6.02 3.73 -36.52
C LEU A 85 -5.25 2.93 -37.58
N PHE A 86 -4.03 2.52 -37.25
CA PHE A 86 -3.11 1.93 -38.24
C PHE A 86 -3.04 0.39 -38.23
N ASN A 87 -3.79 -0.28 -37.33
CA ASN A 87 -3.91 -1.74 -37.33
C ASN A 87 -5.36 -2.15 -37.57
N LYS A 88 -5.57 -3.39 -38.05
CA LYS A 88 -6.90 -3.96 -38.30
C LYS A 88 -7.30 -4.89 -37.14
N ASN A 89 -8.61 -4.89 -36.82
CA ASN A 89 -9.23 -5.78 -35.84
C ASN A 89 -8.63 -5.67 -34.43
N LEU A 90 -8.10 -4.48 -34.08
CA LEU A 90 -7.48 -4.22 -32.80
C LEU A 90 -8.46 -3.49 -31.87
N LYS A 91 -8.69 -4.06 -30.68
CA LYS A 91 -9.54 -3.44 -29.64
C LYS A 91 -8.67 -2.80 -28.59
N CYS A 92 -8.79 -1.46 -28.47
CA CYS A 92 -8.10 -0.66 -27.48
C CYS A 92 -9.08 -0.23 -26.38
N GLY A 93 -8.71 -0.44 -25.11
CA GLY A 93 -9.49 -0.05 -23.94
C GLY A 93 -8.73 0.88 -23.02
N ILE A 94 -9.42 1.91 -22.52
CA ILE A 94 -8.88 2.85 -21.51
C ILE A 94 -9.82 2.84 -20.31
N ILE A 95 -9.31 2.49 -19.13
CA ILE A 95 -10.04 2.53 -17.87
C ILE A 95 -9.66 3.81 -17.13
N ALA A 96 -10.67 4.63 -16.85
CA ALA A 96 -10.54 5.84 -16.04
C ALA A 96 -11.01 5.60 -14.59
N GLN A 97 -10.55 6.44 -13.67
CA GLN A 97 -10.89 6.31 -12.24
C GLN A 97 -12.40 6.46 -11.96
N ASP A 98 -13.10 7.34 -12.69
CA ASP A 98 -14.55 7.58 -12.57
C ASP A 98 -15.15 8.03 -13.92
N LEU A 99 -16.47 8.21 -13.96
CA LEU A 99 -17.19 8.56 -15.18
C LEU A 99 -16.81 9.93 -15.73
N THR A 100 -16.58 10.91 -14.86
CA THR A 100 -16.17 12.27 -15.27
C THR A 100 -14.80 12.22 -15.93
N ALA A 101 -13.84 11.52 -15.31
CA ALA A 101 -12.52 11.32 -15.89
C ALA A 101 -12.57 10.56 -17.23
N ALA A 102 -13.49 9.57 -17.36
CA ALA A 102 -13.67 8.84 -18.61
C ALA A 102 -14.16 9.77 -19.75
N GLY A 103 -15.11 10.66 -19.46
CA GLY A 103 -15.58 11.65 -20.41
C GLY A 103 -14.49 12.64 -20.82
N GLU A 104 -13.69 13.11 -19.87
CA GLU A 104 -12.60 14.03 -20.11
C GLU A 104 -11.47 13.39 -20.94
N ILE A 105 -11.04 12.18 -20.59
CA ILE A 105 -10.04 11.42 -21.36
C ILE A 105 -10.52 11.19 -22.78
N TYR A 106 -11.78 10.75 -22.96
CA TYR A 106 -12.32 10.53 -24.30
C TYR A 106 -12.27 11.82 -25.13
N ARG A 107 -12.79 12.93 -24.60
CA ARG A 107 -12.83 14.21 -25.31
C ARG A 107 -11.43 14.71 -25.62
N THR A 108 -10.55 14.84 -24.62
CA THR A 108 -9.28 15.55 -24.77
C THR A 108 -8.16 14.69 -25.38
N LYS A 109 -8.16 13.37 -25.16
CA LYS A 109 -7.05 12.51 -25.56
C LYS A 109 -7.37 11.55 -26.70
N ILE A 110 -8.65 11.40 -27.06
CA ILE A 110 -9.07 10.56 -28.20
C ILE A 110 -9.77 11.40 -29.26
N GLU A 111 -10.81 12.14 -28.89
CA GLU A 111 -11.64 12.87 -29.82
C GLU A 111 -10.90 14.05 -30.45
N VAL A 112 -10.30 14.93 -29.65
CA VAL A 112 -9.52 16.08 -30.14
C VAL A 112 -8.35 15.64 -31.03
N PRO A 113 -7.49 14.67 -30.66
CA PRO A 113 -6.43 14.19 -31.55
C PRO A 113 -6.93 13.58 -32.84
N PHE A 114 -8.02 12.80 -32.82
CA PHE A 114 -8.61 12.20 -34.01
C PHE A 114 -9.24 13.25 -34.93
N ASP A 115 -9.95 14.24 -34.37
CA ASP A 115 -10.64 15.23 -35.14
C ASP A 115 -9.71 16.22 -35.83
N ASN A 116 -8.52 16.43 -35.28
CA ASN A 116 -7.49 17.30 -35.81
C ASN A 116 -6.46 16.57 -36.72
N LEU A 117 -6.69 15.31 -37.10
CA LEU A 117 -5.90 14.69 -38.14
C LEU A 117 -6.03 15.43 -39.47
N PRO A 118 -4.97 15.41 -40.32
CA PRO A 118 -5.08 15.96 -41.68
C PRO A 118 -6.31 15.41 -42.40
N GLY A 119 -7.11 16.26 -43.03
CA GLY A 119 -8.41 15.88 -43.59
C GLY A 119 -8.36 14.72 -44.57
N TRP A 120 -7.32 14.66 -45.44
CA TRP A 120 -7.10 13.58 -46.38
C TRP A 120 -6.80 12.24 -45.68
N LEU A 121 -6.10 12.26 -44.53
CA LEU A 121 -5.79 11.06 -43.74
C LEU A 121 -7.02 10.63 -42.93
N LYS A 122 -7.71 11.57 -42.28
CA LYS A 122 -8.94 11.29 -41.53
C LYS A 122 -9.99 10.61 -42.39
N ALA A 123 -10.13 11.02 -43.66
CA ALA A 123 -11.06 10.43 -44.64
C ALA A 123 -10.78 8.93 -44.92
N GLN A 124 -9.56 8.46 -44.68
CA GLN A 124 -9.21 7.04 -44.84
C GLN A 124 -9.76 6.17 -43.70
N PHE A 125 -9.92 6.79 -42.51
CA PHE A 125 -10.42 6.09 -41.31
C PHE A 125 -11.94 6.20 -41.24
N LYS A 126 -12.64 5.34 -41.99
CA LYS A 126 -14.12 5.31 -42.01
C LYS A 126 -14.67 4.88 -40.68
N VAL A 127 -15.31 5.80 -39.96
CA VAL A 127 -15.97 5.55 -38.69
C VAL A 127 -17.32 4.87 -38.93
N VAL A 128 -17.56 3.73 -38.28
CA VAL A 128 -18.85 3.00 -38.32
C VAL A 128 -19.74 3.48 -37.19
N THR A 129 -19.18 3.60 -35.99
CA THR A 129 -19.88 4.07 -34.80
C THR A 129 -18.98 5.01 -34.02
N ARG A 130 -19.54 6.16 -33.63
CA ARG A 130 -18.91 7.08 -32.68
C ARG A 130 -19.95 7.48 -31.65
N ARG A 131 -19.63 7.19 -30.39
CA ARG A 131 -20.45 7.59 -29.24
C ARG A 131 -19.51 8.22 -28.23
N GLY A 132 -19.84 9.38 -27.73
CA GLY A 132 -19.07 10.10 -26.73
C GLY A 132 -19.98 10.94 -25.87
N GLY A 133 -19.52 11.28 -24.67
CA GLY A 133 -20.26 12.10 -23.71
C GLY A 133 -19.55 12.19 -22.37
N ALA A 134 -20.27 12.70 -21.38
CA ALA A 134 -19.75 12.92 -20.03
C ALA A 134 -19.25 11.65 -19.31
N ASN A 135 -19.66 10.48 -19.78
CA ASN A 135 -19.37 9.19 -19.14
C ASN A 135 -18.37 8.30 -19.91
N GLY A 136 -17.60 8.88 -20.84
CA GLY A 136 -16.67 8.15 -21.70
C GLY A 136 -17.13 8.09 -23.15
N GLY A 137 -16.53 7.20 -23.94
CA GLY A 137 -16.86 7.11 -25.35
C GLY A 137 -16.26 5.91 -26.07
N HIS A 138 -16.67 5.72 -27.32
CA HIS A 138 -16.28 4.61 -28.17
C HIS A 138 -16.25 5.04 -29.63
N ILE A 139 -15.19 4.64 -30.34
CA ILE A 139 -15.08 4.76 -31.80
C ILE A 139 -14.82 3.36 -32.37
N LEU A 140 -15.65 2.97 -33.33
CA LEU A 140 -15.45 1.76 -34.13
C LEU A 140 -15.14 2.16 -35.57
N PHE A 141 -14.05 1.65 -36.11
CA PHE A 141 -13.60 1.88 -37.48
C PHE A 141 -14.02 0.72 -38.41
N ARG A 142 -14.19 1.03 -39.69
CA ARG A 142 -14.62 0.04 -40.69
C ARG A 142 -13.64 -1.14 -40.86
N HIS A 143 -12.36 -0.94 -40.53
CA HIS A 143 -11.35 -2.01 -40.59
C HIS A 143 -11.35 -2.92 -39.35
N GLY A 144 -12.38 -2.81 -38.51
CA GLY A 144 -12.63 -3.67 -37.37
C GLY A 144 -11.96 -3.24 -36.05
N SER A 145 -11.08 -2.25 -36.07
CA SER A 145 -10.46 -1.74 -34.85
C SER A 145 -11.38 -0.77 -34.12
N SER A 146 -11.23 -0.72 -32.79
CA SER A 146 -11.99 0.18 -31.95
C SER A 146 -11.15 0.73 -30.80
N ILE A 147 -11.54 1.90 -30.30
CA ILE A 147 -11.03 2.47 -29.08
C ILE A 147 -12.19 2.87 -28.17
N GLN A 148 -12.13 2.48 -26.91
CA GLN A 148 -13.17 2.73 -25.92
C GLN A 148 -12.57 3.27 -24.63
N VAL A 149 -13.20 4.29 -24.08
CA VAL A 149 -12.90 4.84 -22.75
C VAL A 149 -14.09 4.59 -21.84
N ALA A 150 -13.86 3.90 -20.73
CA ALA A 150 -14.91 3.52 -19.77
C ALA A 150 -14.32 3.43 -18.35
N THR A 151 -15.15 3.10 -17.39
CA THR A 151 -14.70 2.86 -16.01
C THR A 151 -14.40 1.39 -15.71
N SER A 152 -14.86 0.47 -16.55
CA SER A 152 -14.54 -0.98 -16.49
C SER A 152 -14.83 -1.67 -17.82
N PHE A 153 -14.24 -2.85 -18.00
CA PHE A 153 -14.51 -3.74 -19.14
C PHE A 153 -14.86 -5.13 -18.59
N ARG A 154 -16.14 -5.50 -18.60
CA ARG A 154 -16.63 -6.78 -18.07
C ARG A 154 -16.71 -7.90 -19.11
N SER A 155 -16.68 -7.57 -20.39
CA SER A 155 -16.80 -8.57 -21.46
C SER A 155 -16.02 -8.16 -22.70
N GLY A 156 -15.29 -9.12 -23.27
CA GLY A 156 -14.56 -8.98 -24.51
C GLY A 156 -13.05 -8.91 -24.32
N THR A 157 -12.33 -9.47 -25.30
CA THR A 157 -10.87 -9.43 -25.33
C THR A 157 -10.39 -8.05 -25.75
N VAL A 158 -9.47 -7.47 -24.99
CA VAL A 158 -8.80 -6.21 -25.27
C VAL A 158 -7.32 -6.52 -25.59
N GLN A 159 -6.83 -6.06 -26.73
CA GLN A 159 -5.44 -6.29 -27.14
C GLN A 159 -4.50 -5.16 -26.72
N ARG A 160 -5.04 -3.97 -26.49
CA ARG A 160 -4.30 -2.82 -25.96
C ARG A 160 -5.10 -2.22 -24.81
N LEU A 161 -4.52 -2.21 -23.64
CA LEU A 161 -5.18 -1.70 -22.42
C LEU A 161 -4.37 -0.60 -21.77
N HIS A 162 -5.07 0.44 -21.32
CA HIS A 162 -4.54 1.45 -20.42
C HIS A 162 -5.44 1.55 -19.19
N VAL A 163 -4.87 1.40 -18.00
CA VAL A 163 -5.53 1.69 -16.71
C VAL A 163 -4.91 2.97 -16.16
N SER A 164 -5.65 4.05 -16.24
CA SER A 164 -5.18 5.38 -15.81
C SER A 164 -5.48 5.61 -14.33
N GLU A 165 -4.48 6.11 -13.59
CA GLU A 165 -4.56 6.47 -12.17
C GLU A 165 -5.03 5.29 -11.29
N HIS A 166 -4.44 4.10 -11.49
CA HIS A 166 -4.85 2.88 -10.78
C HIS A 166 -4.64 2.97 -9.26
N GLY A 167 -3.62 3.67 -8.78
CA GLY A 167 -3.44 3.95 -7.35
C GLY A 167 -4.65 4.66 -6.75
N LYS A 168 -5.19 5.68 -7.46
CA LYS A 168 -6.41 6.38 -7.03
C LYS A 168 -7.64 5.48 -7.08
N ILE A 169 -7.72 4.57 -8.07
CA ILE A 169 -8.80 3.57 -8.12
C ILE A 169 -8.72 2.68 -6.89
N CYS A 170 -7.53 2.18 -6.52
CA CYS A 170 -7.34 1.36 -5.34
C CYS A 170 -7.72 2.08 -4.04
N ALA A 171 -7.33 3.36 -3.90
CA ALA A 171 -7.58 4.13 -2.69
C ALA A 171 -9.02 4.60 -2.53
N LYS A 172 -9.74 4.90 -3.62
CA LYS A 172 -11.10 5.47 -3.56
C LYS A 172 -12.20 4.47 -3.86
N TYR A 173 -11.90 3.42 -4.62
CA TYR A 173 -12.87 2.46 -5.14
C TYR A 173 -12.30 1.02 -5.08
N PRO A 174 -12.04 0.46 -3.89
CA PRO A 174 -11.38 -0.84 -3.72
C PRO A 174 -12.12 -1.99 -4.42
N GLU A 175 -13.45 -2.01 -4.41
CA GLU A 175 -14.24 -3.02 -5.14
C GLU A 175 -14.01 -2.94 -6.66
N LYS A 176 -13.86 -1.73 -7.19
CA LYS A 176 -13.54 -1.53 -8.60
C LYS A 176 -12.10 -1.95 -8.92
N ALA A 177 -11.15 -1.69 -8.04
CA ALA A 177 -9.77 -2.18 -8.18
C ALA A 177 -9.75 -3.71 -8.26
N LYS A 178 -10.52 -4.38 -7.38
CA LYS A 178 -10.71 -5.83 -7.41
C LYS A 178 -11.32 -6.31 -8.73
N GLU A 179 -12.35 -5.62 -9.25
CA GLU A 179 -12.94 -5.93 -10.55
C GLU A 179 -11.94 -5.77 -11.71
N VAL A 180 -11.14 -4.71 -11.72
CA VAL A 180 -10.07 -4.52 -12.71
C VAL A 180 -9.09 -5.67 -12.65
N ARG A 181 -8.61 -6.04 -11.46
CA ARG A 181 -7.65 -7.13 -11.26
C ARG A 181 -8.21 -8.50 -11.68
N THR A 182 -9.41 -8.86 -11.21
CA THR A 182 -9.97 -10.21 -11.40
C THR A 182 -10.72 -10.36 -12.71
N GLY A 183 -11.20 -9.28 -13.30
CA GLY A 183 -11.94 -9.27 -14.55
C GLY A 183 -11.08 -8.80 -15.72
N THR A 184 -10.76 -7.51 -15.77
CA THR A 184 -10.13 -6.92 -16.96
C THR A 184 -8.70 -7.43 -17.20
N LEU A 185 -7.85 -7.50 -16.15
CA LEU A 185 -6.47 -7.94 -16.29
C LEU A 185 -6.37 -9.44 -16.61
N GLN A 186 -7.31 -10.26 -16.17
CA GLN A 186 -7.36 -11.67 -16.51
C GLN A 186 -7.85 -11.92 -17.94
N ALA A 187 -8.55 -10.97 -18.55
CA ALA A 187 -8.97 -11.03 -19.95
C ALA A 187 -7.86 -10.64 -20.94
N ILE A 188 -6.71 -10.21 -20.46
CA ILE A 188 -5.54 -9.91 -21.29
C ILE A 188 -4.88 -11.21 -21.71
N HIS A 189 -4.87 -11.52 -23.01
CA HIS A 189 -4.20 -12.69 -23.52
C HIS A 189 -2.67 -12.47 -23.66
N PRO A 190 -1.84 -13.53 -23.64
CA PRO A 190 -0.41 -13.40 -23.89
C PRO A 190 -0.12 -12.72 -25.23
N GLY A 191 0.76 -11.69 -25.21
CA GLY A 191 1.10 -10.87 -26.38
C GLY A 191 0.24 -9.61 -26.58
N ALA A 192 -0.79 -9.40 -25.76
CA ALA A 192 -1.43 -8.09 -25.65
C ALA A 192 -0.50 -7.09 -24.95
N VAL A 193 -0.73 -5.78 -25.15
CA VAL A 193 0.05 -4.74 -24.48
C VAL A 193 -0.85 -4.01 -23.49
N ALA A 194 -0.41 -3.94 -22.23
CA ALA A 194 -1.12 -3.23 -21.18
C ALA A 194 -0.20 -2.25 -20.45
N PHE A 195 -0.78 -1.12 -20.07
CA PHE A 195 -0.17 -0.08 -19.24
C PHE A 195 -1.07 0.18 -18.03
N ILE A 196 -0.49 0.08 -16.84
CA ILE A 196 -1.10 0.56 -15.59
C ILE A 196 -0.24 1.73 -15.11
N GLU A 197 -0.82 2.90 -14.93
CA GLU A 197 -0.06 4.06 -14.48
C GLU A 197 -0.75 4.80 -13.35
N SER A 198 0.05 5.31 -12.40
CA SER A 198 -0.44 6.19 -11.33
C SER A 198 0.68 6.95 -10.63
N THR A 199 0.32 8.03 -9.93
CA THR A 199 1.03 8.45 -8.72
C THR A 199 0.75 7.45 -7.59
N ALA A 200 1.60 7.42 -6.56
CA ALA A 200 1.36 6.60 -5.38
C ALA A 200 0.20 7.15 -4.53
N GLU A 201 -0.60 6.27 -3.95
CA GLU A 201 -1.72 6.62 -3.06
C GLU A 201 -1.64 5.81 -1.76
N GLY A 202 -0.46 5.72 -1.16
CA GLY A 202 -0.22 4.98 0.08
C GLY A 202 0.47 3.64 -0.11
N VAL A 203 0.83 3.05 1.02
CA VAL A 203 1.29 1.67 1.10
C VAL A 203 0.04 0.80 1.26
N GLY A 204 -0.25 -0.02 0.27
CA GLY A 204 -1.42 -0.90 0.25
C GLY A 204 -2.18 -0.87 -1.07
N GLY A 205 -3.13 -1.78 -1.23
CA GLY A 205 -3.89 -1.96 -2.45
C GLY A 205 -3.09 -2.59 -3.61
N ASP A 206 -3.83 -2.96 -4.66
CA ASP A 206 -3.25 -3.72 -5.79
C ASP A 206 -2.11 -2.99 -6.52
N PHE A 207 -2.21 -1.66 -6.69
CA PHE A 207 -1.17 -0.90 -7.39
C PHE A 207 0.17 -0.93 -6.64
N HIS A 208 0.15 -0.78 -5.32
CA HIS A 208 1.35 -0.91 -4.48
C HIS A 208 1.93 -2.33 -4.56
N ALA A 209 1.11 -3.35 -4.30
CA ALA A 209 1.54 -4.75 -4.32
C ALA A 209 2.15 -5.16 -5.67
N MET A 210 1.49 -4.80 -6.78
CA MET A 210 1.99 -5.05 -8.13
C MET A 210 3.30 -4.29 -8.41
N SER A 211 3.41 -3.04 -7.96
CA SER A 211 4.61 -2.22 -8.14
C SER A 211 5.80 -2.81 -7.38
N MET A 212 5.61 -3.22 -6.12
CA MET A 212 6.66 -3.81 -5.30
C MET A 212 7.13 -5.16 -5.87
N LYS A 213 6.20 -6.05 -6.22
CA LYS A 213 6.52 -7.33 -6.85
C LYS A 213 7.32 -7.15 -8.16
N SER A 214 6.90 -6.20 -9.00
CA SER A 214 7.59 -5.93 -10.26
C SER A 214 8.96 -5.27 -10.07
N LEU A 215 9.12 -4.45 -9.02
CA LEU A 215 10.40 -3.87 -8.62
C LEU A 215 11.37 -4.94 -8.10
N GLU A 216 10.89 -5.90 -7.32
CA GLU A 216 11.70 -7.05 -6.86
C GLU A 216 12.17 -7.91 -8.03
N LEU A 217 11.29 -8.21 -8.99
CA LEU A 217 11.67 -8.93 -10.23
C LEU A 217 12.73 -8.16 -11.01
N ALA A 218 12.60 -6.85 -11.14
CA ALA A 218 13.60 -6.02 -11.81
C ALA A 218 14.96 -6.03 -11.09
N ARG A 219 14.97 -6.05 -9.76
CA ARG A 219 16.20 -6.15 -8.95
C ARG A 219 16.86 -7.52 -9.02
N ALA A 220 16.07 -8.58 -9.13
CA ALA A 220 16.56 -9.94 -9.28
C ALA A 220 17.21 -10.21 -10.66
N SER A 221 17.16 -9.25 -11.59
CA SER A 221 17.71 -9.33 -12.95
C SER A 221 17.25 -10.58 -13.73
N GLY A 222 16.06 -11.09 -13.45
CA GLY A 222 15.45 -12.22 -14.14
C GLY A 222 14.89 -11.84 -15.51
N GLU A 223 14.79 -12.82 -16.43
CA GLU A 223 14.07 -12.64 -17.68
C GLU A 223 12.55 -12.57 -17.39
N LEU A 224 11.87 -11.57 -17.97
CA LEU A 224 10.43 -11.42 -17.83
C LEU A 224 9.69 -12.39 -18.75
N SER A 225 8.74 -13.13 -18.21
CA SER A 225 7.76 -13.88 -18.98
C SER A 225 6.68 -12.95 -19.57
N LEU A 226 5.85 -13.47 -20.47
CA LEU A 226 4.72 -12.71 -21.05
C LEU A 226 3.64 -12.34 -20.02
N LEU A 227 3.67 -12.94 -18.83
CA LEU A 227 2.72 -12.69 -17.75
C LEU A 227 3.29 -11.77 -16.66
N ASP A 228 4.59 -11.43 -16.74
CA ASP A 228 5.23 -10.56 -15.77
C ASP A 228 5.06 -9.09 -16.13
N TRP A 229 4.85 -8.29 -15.11
CA TRP A 229 4.77 -6.84 -15.22
C TRP A 229 6.16 -6.22 -15.15
N LYS A 230 6.52 -5.44 -16.15
CA LYS A 230 7.74 -4.63 -16.14
C LYS A 230 7.50 -3.35 -15.36
N PHE A 231 8.32 -3.14 -14.34
CA PHE A 231 8.29 -1.94 -13.52
C PHE A 231 8.99 -0.77 -14.21
N HIS A 232 8.33 0.38 -14.24
CA HIS A 232 8.87 1.65 -14.69
C HIS A 232 8.68 2.69 -13.59
N PHE A 233 9.75 3.44 -13.28
CA PHE A 233 9.68 4.56 -12.37
C PHE A 233 10.15 5.84 -13.05
N PHE A 234 9.33 6.88 -12.95
CA PHE A 234 9.65 8.20 -13.50
C PHE A 234 9.55 9.27 -12.42
N ALA A 235 10.70 9.68 -11.92
CA ALA A 235 10.84 10.73 -10.92
C ALA A 235 10.59 12.12 -11.52
N TRP A 236 10.30 13.09 -10.66
CA TRP A 236 10.11 14.49 -11.06
C TRP A 236 11.36 15.08 -11.74
N TRP A 237 12.56 14.76 -11.25
CA TRP A 237 13.82 15.30 -11.78
C TRP A 237 14.17 14.81 -13.20
N GLN A 238 13.47 13.82 -13.73
CA GLN A 238 13.63 13.36 -15.11
C GLN A 238 12.90 14.24 -16.15
N ASP A 239 12.01 15.15 -15.72
CA ASP A 239 11.34 16.06 -16.64
C ASP A 239 11.96 17.46 -16.56
N PRO A 240 12.41 18.02 -17.70
CA PRO A 240 13.06 19.33 -17.74
C PRO A 240 12.16 20.51 -17.34
N LYS A 241 10.85 20.32 -17.21
CA LYS A 241 9.92 21.38 -16.78
C LYS A 241 10.02 21.71 -15.29
N TYR A 242 10.54 20.82 -14.46
CA TYR A 242 10.64 21.00 -13.02
C TYR A 242 11.93 21.74 -12.65
N ARG A 243 12.00 23.01 -13.03
CA ARG A 243 13.11 23.93 -12.75
C ARG A 243 12.56 25.30 -12.33
N ALA A 244 13.33 26.01 -11.53
CA ALA A 244 13.09 27.39 -11.17
C ALA A 244 14.40 28.17 -11.24
N ASP A 245 14.30 29.48 -11.49
CA ASP A 245 15.45 30.36 -11.50
C ASP A 245 16.15 30.37 -10.15
N VAL A 246 17.47 30.21 -10.17
CA VAL A 246 18.28 30.22 -8.97
C VAL A 246 18.64 31.67 -8.62
N PRO A 247 18.38 32.13 -7.38
CA PRO A 247 18.78 33.46 -6.94
C PRO A 247 20.32 33.65 -7.04
N ALA A 248 20.77 34.89 -7.16
CA ALA A 248 22.20 35.21 -7.21
C ALA A 248 22.97 34.74 -5.94
N SER A 249 22.26 34.57 -4.82
CA SER A 249 22.78 34.02 -3.57
C SER A 249 22.92 32.47 -3.57
N GLY A 250 22.55 31.81 -4.67
CA GLY A 250 22.46 30.35 -4.74
C GLY A 250 21.17 29.79 -4.17
N VAL A 251 21.04 28.46 -4.21
CA VAL A 251 19.88 27.73 -3.64
C VAL A 251 19.95 27.77 -2.13
N VAL A 252 18.93 28.35 -1.50
CA VAL A 252 18.81 28.35 -0.04
C VAL A 252 18.05 27.10 0.41
N MET A 253 18.75 26.20 1.05
CA MET A 253 18.19 24.92 1.54
C MET A 253 18.67 24.61 2.96
N SER A 254 17.88 23.84 3.69
CA SER A 254 18.27 23.33 5.01
C SER A 254 19.33 22.23 4.87
N LYS A 255 20.02 21.93 5.99
CA LYS A 255 20.99 20.80 6.02
C LYS A 255 20.29 19.47 5.66
N SER A 256 19.10 19.23 6.17
CA SER A 256 18.31 18.02 5.86
C SER A 256 17.94 17.92 4.37
N GLN A 257 17.64 19.03 3.71
CA GLN A 257 17.39 19.03 2.26
C GLN A 257 18.66 18.73 1.46
N ALA A 258 19.80 19.27 1.86
CA ALA A 258 21.06 18.98 1.22
C ALA A 258 21.45 17.48 1.36
N GLU A 259 21.30 16.92 2.55
CA GLU A 259 21.50 15.49 2.81
C GLU A 259 20.51 14.62 2.01
N TYR A 260 19.26 15.03 1.91
CA TYR A 260 18.25 14.36 1.10
C TYR A 260 18.65 14.30 -0.39
N PHE A 261 19.03 15.43 -1.00
CA PHE A 261 19.44 15.42 -2.41
C PHE A 261 20.67 14.54 -2.63
N ALA A 262 21.67 14.60 -1.74
CA ALA A 262 22.85 13.75 -1.83
C ALA A 262 22.49 12.25 -1.75
N ALA A 263 21.55 11.89 -0.88
CA ALA A 263 21.06 10.51 -0.76
C ALA A 263 20.31 10.06 -2.03
N VAL A 264 19.46 10.92 -2.60
CA VAL A 264 18.75 10.65 -3.85
C VAL A 264 19.71 10.46 -5.02
N GLU A 265 20.68 11.38 -5.19
CA GLU A 265 21.69 11.31 -6.26
C GLU A 265 22.50 10.02 -6.19
N LYS A 266 22.86 9.60 -4.97
CA LYS A 266 23.55 8.32 -4.73
C LYS A 266 22.67 7.12 -5.05
N ALA A 267 21.42 7.11 -4.55
CA ALA A 267 20.50 5.96 -4.70
C ALA A 267 20.06 5.75 -6.14
N MET A 268 19.84 6.85 -6.88
CA MET A 268 19.32 6.83 -8.25
C MET A 268 20.40 7.01 -9.31
N SER A 269 21.67 7.16 -8.92
CA SER A 269 22.81 7.41 -9.82
C SER A 269 22.52 8.56 -10.80
N CYS A 270 22.00 9.67 -10.28
CA CYS A 270 21.60 10.85 -11.04
C CYS A 270 22.28 12.11 -10.52
N THR A 271 22.13 13.21 -11.25
CA THR A 271 22.52 14.55 -10.80
C THR A 271 21.30 15.45 -10.82
N ILE A 272 21.00 16.12 -9.71
CA ILE A 272 19.92 17.09 -9.58
C ILE A 272 20.53 18.49 -9.67
N THR A 273 20.15 19.26 -10.71
CA THR A 273 20.72 20.60 -10.94
C THR A 273 20.22 21.61 -9.90
N ASP A 274 20.91 22.74 -9.76
CA ASP A 274 20.52 23.76 -8.79
C ASP A 274 19.13 24.37 -9.11
N GLU A 275 18.76 24.49 -10.39
CA GLU A 275 17.44 24.93 -10.80
C GLU A 275 16.36 23.90 -10.41
N GLN A 276 16.66 22.61 -10.43
CA GLN A 276 15.78 21.56 -9.97
C GLN A 276 15.67 21.55 -8.44
N ARG A 277 16.78 21.70 -7.72
CA ARG A 277 16.78 21.85 -6.26
C ARG A 277 15.97 23.06 -5.82
N GLN A 278 16.17 24.21 -6.51
CA GLN A 278 15.40 25.43 -6.24
C GLN A 278 13.90 25.20 -6.44
N TRP A 279 13.51 24.57 -7.54
CA TRP A 279 12.12 24.22 -7.80
C TRP A 279 11.54 23.32 -6.70
N TYR A 280 12.29 22.27 -6.31
CA TYR A 280 11.85 21.32 -5.28
C TYR A 280 11.62 22.02 -3.93
N VAL A 281 12.58 22.82 -3.47
CA VAL A 281 12.49 23.56 -2.21
C VAL A 281 11.28 24.51 -2.20
N LEU A 282 11.06 25.24 -3.28
CA LEU A 282 9.89 26.12 -3.41
C LEU A 282 8.58 25.32 -3.41
N LYS A 283 8.54 24.19 -4.09
CA LYS A 283 7.36 23.34 -4.19
C LYS A 283 7.05 22.65 -2.86
N GLU A 284 8.08 22.16 -2.17
CA GLU A 284 7.97 21.52 -0.85
C GLU A 284 7.43 22.49 0.19
N SER A 285 7.81 23.78 0.16
CA SER A 285 7.26 24.79 1.06
C SER A 285 5.75 24.95 0.94
N THR A 286 5.18 24.59 -0.23
CA THR A 286 3.74 24.68 -0.51
C THR A 286 3.02 23.36 -0.21
N LEU A 287 3.62 22.21 -0.54
CA LEU A 287 3.01 20.89 -0.43
C LEU A 287 3.31 20.21 0.91
N GLY A 288 4.37 20.61 1.60
CA GLY A 288 4.78 19.96 2.85
C GLY A 288 4.98 18.46 2.68
N ALA A 289 4.31 17.68 3.53
CA ALA A 289 4.40 16.21 3.52
C ALA A 289 3.94 15.52 2.23
N GLU A 290 3.08 16.18 1.43
CA GLU A 290 2.58 15.63 0.17
C GLU A 290 3.62 15.70 -0.97
N MET A 291 4.72 16.46 -0.77
CA MET A 291 5.74 16.67 -1.81
C MET A 291 6.31 15.37 -2.35
N LYS A 292 6.69 14.46 -1.47
CA LYS A 292 7.31 13.19 -1.84
C LYS A 292 6.34 12.19 -2.49
N GLN A 293 5.06 12.29 -2.17
CA GLN A 293 4.00 11.51 -2.83
C GLN A 293 3.76 11.99 -4.26
N GLU A 294 3.57 13.29 -4.43
CA GLU A 294 3.22 13.89 -5.72
C GLU A 294 4.44 13.97 -6.66
N PHE A 295 5.62 14.21 -6.08
CA PHE A 295 6.89 14.38 -6.80
C PHE A 295 7.99 13.51 -6.20
N PRO A 296 7.84 12.17 -6.25
CA PRO A 296 8.82 11.26 -5.66
C PRO A 296 10.16 11.32 -6.39
N SER A 297 11.24 11.20 -5.62
CA SER A 297 12.60 11.08 -6.13
C SER A 297 13.06 9.62 -6.26
N THR A 298 12.46 8.72 -5.47
CA THR A 298 12.73 7.27 -5.50
C THR A 298 11.43 6.46 -5.47
N PRO A 299 11.42 5.20 -5.95
CA PRO A 299 10.20 4.37 -5.92
C PRO A 299 9.64 4.13 -4.52
N LEU A 300 10.53 3.92 -3.54
CA LEU A 300 10.11 3.62 -2.17
C LEU A 300 9.48 4.83 -1.49
N GLU A 301 10.10 6.03 -1.63
CA GLU A 301 9.54 7.22 -0.99
C GLU A 301 8.15 7.58 -1.52
N ALA A 302 7.84 7.27 -2.79
CA ALA A 302 6.54 7.53 -3.38
C ALA A 302 5.40 6.91 -2.55
N PHE A 303 5.57 5.68 -2.12
CA PHE A 303 4.57 4.96 -1.32
C PHE A 303 4.69 5.29 0.17
N LEU A 304 5.92 5.43 0.68
CA LEU A 304 6.18 5.64 2.11
C LEU A 304 5.65 6.97 2.64
N THR A 305 5.52 7.99 1.84
CA THR A 305 5.11 9.34 2.27
C THR A 305 3.68 9.70 1.92
N SER A 306 2.97 8.82 1.21
CA SER A 306 1.59 9.06 0.86
C SER A 306 0.64 8.73 2.02
N GLY A 307 -0.17 9.71 2.40
CA GLY A 307 -1.13 9.61 3.49
C GLY A 307 -0.65 10.26 4.80
N ARG A 308 -1.61 10.62 5.65
CA ARG A 308 -1.35 11.10 7.03
C ARG A 308 -1.03 9.90 7.90
N ARG A 309 0.20 9.39 7.84
CA ARG A 309 0.62 8.27 8.66
C ARG A 309 0.55 8.60 10.14
N VAL A 310 0.09 7.64 10.91
CA VAL A 310 0.05 7.73 12.35
C VAL A 310 1.45 7.50 12.93
N PHE A 311 2.19 6.52 12.40
CA PHE A 311 3.55 6.18 12.84
C PHE A 311 4.60 6.75 11.90
N ASP A 312 5.75 7.13 12.47
CA ASP A 312 6.89 7.65 11.71
C ASP A 312 7.46 6.57 10.77
N PRO A 313 7.58 6.85 9.44
CA PRO A 313 8.07 5.87 8.48
C PRO A 313 9.50 5.39 8.73
N ILE A 314 10.37 6.26 9.25
CA ILE A 314 11.76 5.89 9.56
C ILE A 314 11.79 4.94 10.74
N ALA A 315 11.08 5.29 11.81
CA ALA A 315 11.01 4.46 13.01
C ALA A 315 10.34 3.09 12.74
N THR A 316 9.33 3.04 11.85
CA THR A 316 8.72 1.75 11.45
C THR A 316 9.67 0.91 10.58
N MET A 317 10.45 1.53 9.69
CA MET A 317 11.44 0.82 8.88
C MET A 317 12.63 0.29 9.73
N GLU A 318 13.06 1.04 10.74
CA GLU A 318 14.06 0.57 11.70
C GLU A 318 13.53 -0.64 12.49
N ALA A 319 12.29 -0.55 12.98
CA ALA A 319 11.64 -1.66 13.68
C ALA A 319 11.37 -2.89 12.78
N GLU A 320 11.18 -2.69 11.47
CA GLU A 320 11.10 -3.78 10.49
C GLU A 320 12.42 -4.57 10.44
N GLY A 321 13.56 -3.87 10.52
CA GLY A 321 14.88 -4.49 10.58
C GLY A 321 15.09 -5.40 11.80
N ASP A 322 14.36 -5.19 12.90
CA ASP A 322 14.39 -5.99 14.11
C ASP A 322 13.44 -7.20 14.06
N CYS A 323 12.57 -7.28 13.04
CA CYS A 323 11.65 -8.40 12.86
C CYS A 323 12.42 -9.69 12.53
N MET A 324 11.95 -10.80 13.07
CA MET A 324 12.60 -12.11 12.89
C MET A 324 11.58 -13.24 12.78
N ALA A 325 11.98 -14.31 12.10
CA ALA A 325 11.17 -15.52 12.03
C ALA A 325 10.98 -16.14 13.43
N PRO A 326 9.79 -16.72 13.72
CA PRO A 326 9.54 -17.35 15.02
C PRO A 326 10.48 -18.52 15.26
N LEU A 327 10.90 -18.71 16.51
CA LEU A 327 11.72 -19.84 16.92
C LEU A 327 10.95 -21.16 16.74
N ILE A 328 9.68 -21.18 17.15
CA ILE A 328 8.78 -22.32 17.04
C ILE A 328 7.43 -21.84 16.51
N VAL A 329 6.80 -22.69 15.69
CA VAL A 329 5.40 -22.52 15.27
C VAL A 329 4.63 -23.70 15.82
N TYR A 330 3.53 -23.43 16.51
CA TYR A 330 2.64 -24.45 17.02
C TYR A 330 1.27 -24.37 16.34
N ASP A 331 0.80 -25.51 15.87
CA ASP A 331 -0.63 -25.74 15.71
C ASP A 331 -1.22 -25.97 17.10
N ILE A 332 -2.14 -25.11 17.51
CA ILE A 332 -2.74 -25.15 18.85
C ILE A 332 -4.23 -25.40 18.75
N ASP A 333 -4.68 -26.53 19.34
CA ASP A 333 -6.10 -26.81 19.47
C ASP A 333 -6.73 -25.85 20.50
N PRO A 334 -7.68 -25.00 20.10
CA PRO A 334 -8.25 -24.00 20.99
C PRO A 334 -9.08 -24.61 22.13
N VAL A 335 -9.60 -25.82 21.98
CA VAL A 335 -10.43 -26.48 22.99
C VAL A 335 -9.58 -27.16 24.06
N SER A 336 -8.64 -27.98 23.66
CA SER A 336 -7.80 -28.77 24.60
C SER A 336 -6.52 -28.04 25.01
N GLY A 337 -6.08 -27.04 24.28
CA GLY A 337 -4.80 -26.36 24.45
C GLY A 337 -3.59 -27.22 24.07
N LYS A 338 -3.81 -28.36 23.40
CA LYS A 338 -2.74 -29.21 22.88
C LYS A 338 -1.97 -28.45 21.81
N ARG A 339 -0.64 -28.49 21.86
CA ARG A 339 0.26 -27.85 20.94
C ARG A 339 1.08 -28.88 20.18
N GLU A 340 1.03 -28.82 18.86
CA GLU A 340 1.85 -29.66 17.99
C GLU A 340 2.80 -28.75 17.18
N LYS A 341 4.08 -29.13 17.08
CA LYS A 341 5.03 -28.34 16.30
C LYS A 341 4.68 -28.41 14.83
N ALA A 342 4.40 -27.28 14.23
CA ALA A 342 4.15 -27.14 12.81
C ALA A 342 5.46 -26.84 12.03
N ARG A 343 5.44 -27.12 10.73
CA ARG A 343 6.54 -26.75 9.83
C ARG A 343 6.58 -25.26 9.65
N LYS A 344 7.74 -24.65 9.83
CA LYS A 344 7.97 -23.24 9.54
C LYS A 344 8.08 -23.04 8.02
N PRO A 345 7.52 -21.94 7.46
CA PRO A 345 7.77 -21.59 6.07
C PRO A 345 9.25 -21.27 5.85
N GLU A 346 9.75 -21.58 4.66
CA GLU A 346 11.15 -21.29 4.29
C GLU A 346 11.39 -19.80 4.09
N LYS A 347 10.34 -19.08 3.68
CA LYS A 347 10.35 -17.62 3.49
C LYS A 347 9.09 -17.01 4.09
N LEU A 348 9.21 -15.79 4.59
CA LEU A 348 8.08 -14.97 5.05
C LEU A 348 7.54 -14.07 3.93
N ASP A 349 7.35 -14.66 2.73
CA ASP A 349 6.61 -14.05 1.64
C ASP A 349 5.09 -14.17 1.87
N GLU A 350 4.27 -13.66 0.97
CA GLU A 350 2.80 -13.68 1.11
C GLU A 350 2.23 -15.08 1.35
N GLN A 351 2.78 -16.10 0.71
CA GLN A 351 2.36 -17.50 0.88
C GLN A 351 2.83 -18.06 2.23
N GLY A 352 4.05 -17.73 2.63
CA GLY A 352 4.61 -18.11 3.94
C GLY A 352 3.80 -17.46 5.08
N LEU A 353 3.47 -16.19 4.97
CA LEU A 353 2.65 -15.48 5.95
C LEU A 353 1.24 -16.08 6.06
N ARG A 354 0.59 -16.41 4.94
CA ARG A 354 -0.73 -17.09 4.94
C ARG A 354 -0.67 -18.47 5.59
N SER A 355 0.42 -19.21 5.44
CA SER A 355 0.58 -20.53 6.05
C SER A 355 0.72 -20.49 7.57
N LEU A 356 0.94 -19.31 8.14
CA LEU A 356 1.06 -19.08 9.59
C LEU A 356 -0.26 -18.60 10.23
N GLU A 357 -1.29 -18.38 9.43
CA GLU A 357 -2.64 -18.07 9.94
C GLU A 357 -3.18 -19.23 10.79
N ASN A 358 -3.82 -18.93 11.91
CA ASN A 358 -4.27 -19.87 12.93
C ASN A 358 -3.16 -20.64 13.67
N MET A 359 -1.90 -20.21 13.53
CA MET A 359 -0.76 -20.81 14.22
C MET A 359 -0.27 -19.92 15.38
N LEU A 360 0.20 -20.53 16.46
CA LEU A 360 0.87 -19.81 17.54
C LEU A 360 2.36 -19.66 17.20
N LEU A 361 2.77 -18.43 16.93
CA LEU A 361 4.16 -18.06 16.65
C LEU A 361 4.88 -17.76 17.95
N VAL A 362 6.00 -18.42 18.22
CA VAL A 362 6.75 -18.30 19.48
C VAL A 362 8.20 -17.92 19.18
N TRP A 363 8.66 -16.81 19.71
CA TRP A 363 10.05 -16.35 19.67
C TRP A 363 10.80 -16.72 20.93
N GLU A 364 10.11 -16.73 22.08
CA GLU A 364 10.69 -17.13 23.36
C GLU A 364 9.73 -18.04 24.13
N LEU A 365 10.27 -19.09 24.69
CA LEU A 365 9.53 -19.95 25.63
C LEU A 365 9.35 -19.22 26.97
N PRO A 366 8.32 -19.57 27.76
CA PRO A 366 8.10 -19.00 29.09
C PRO A 366 9.33 -19.12 29.98
N ASP A 367 9.75 -18.02 30.60
CA ASP A 367 10.78 -17.99 31.63
C ASP A 367 10.13 -17.97 33.03
N ARG A 368 10.76 -18.61 34.01
CA ARG A 368 10.26 -18.67 35.39
C ARG A 368 10.30 -17.35 36.13
N ASP A 369 11.26 -16.48 35.76
CA ASP A 369 11.52 -15.22 36.44
C ASP A 369 10.84 -14.02 35.73
N GLU A 370 10.09 -14.29 34.64
CA GLU A 370 9.43 -13.27 33.82
C GLU A 370 7.90 -13.30 34.00
N ASP A 371 7.29 -12.13 34.05
CA ASP A 371 5.84 -11.94 33.93
C ASP A 371 5.46 -11.60 32.48
N TYR A 372 4.25 -11.96 32.07
CA TYR A 372 3.78 -11.73 30.70
C TYR A 372 2.44 -11.04 30.68
N ALA A 373 2.29 -10.11 29.72
CA ALA A 373 1.02 -9.46 29.39
C ALA A 373 0.53 -9.94 28.01
N ILE A 374 -0.78 -10.08 27.89
CA ILE A 374 -1.44 -10.43 26.62
C ILE A 374 -2.46 -9.35 26.29
N GLY A 375 -2.32 -8.79 25.09
CA GLY A 375 -3.34 -7.99 24.44
C GLY A 375 -4.05 -8.82 23.37
N ALA A 376 -5.33 -8.60 23.18
CA ALA A 376 -6.08 -9.29 22.14
C ALA A 376 -7.10 -8.35 21.48
N ASP A 377 -7.13 -8.39 20.17
CA ASP A 377 -8.17 -7.82 19.35
C ASP A 377 -9.16 -8.91 18.92
N VAL A 378 -10.45 -8.62 18.92
CA VAL A 378 -11.50 -9.64 18.81
C VAL A 378 -12.41 -9.36 17.63
N ALA A 379 -12.42 -10.27 16.67
CA ALA A 379 -13.31 -10.27 15.52
C ALA A 379 -14.46 -11.29 15.64
N GLU A 380 -15.37 -11.25 14.69
CA GLU A 380 -16.54 -12.15 14.64
C GLU A 380 -16.17 -13.61 14.33
N GLY A 381 -15.00 -13.84 13.70
CA GLY A 381 -14.53 -15.17 13.32
C GLY A 381 -15.05 -15.68 11.97
N LEU A 382 -15.56 -14.81 11.12
CA LEU A 382 -16.02 -15.15 9.77
C LEU A 382 -14.82 -15.29 8.81
N GLU A 383 -14.85 -16.30 7.94
CA GLU A 383 -13.77 -16.63 6.98
C GLU A 383 -13.32 -15.49 6.05
N HIS A 384 -14.17 -14.47 5.85
CA HIS A 384 -13.94 -13.33 4.98
C HIS A 384 -14.00 -11.98 5.73
N GLY A 385 -14.04 -12.00 7.07
CA GLY A 385 -14.08 -10.82 7.94
C GLY A 385 -12.71 -10.44 8.50
N ASP A 386 -12.73 -9.55 9.49
CA ASP A 386 -11.57 -9.20 10.28
C ASP A 386 -11.06 -10.42 11.07
N ARG A 387 -9.78 -10.43 11.40
CA ARG A 387 -9.13 -11.51 12.15
C ARG A 387 -9.12 -11.20 13.63
N SER A 388 -9.29 -12.22 14.46
CA SER A 388 -8.88 -12.10 15.85
C SER A 388 -7.36 -12.22 15.95
N SER A 389 -6.76 -11.46 16.86
CA SER A 389 -5.31 -11.46 17.07
C SER A 389 -4.97 -11.38 18.55
N LEU A 390 -3.87 -12.00 18.96
CA LEU A 390 -3.29 -11.85 20.30
C LEU A 390 -1.77 -11.70 20.24
N ASP A 391 -1.26 -10.90 21.15
CA ASP A 391 0.17 -10.67 21.35
C ASP A 391 0.56 -10.91 22.79
N VAL A 392 1.68 -11.61 22.99
CA VAL A 392 2.27 -11.82 24.30
C VAL A 392 3.56 -11.02 24.41
N THR A 393 3.65 -10.18 25.42
CA THR A 393 4.82 -9.34 25.68
C THR A 393 5.43 -9.64 27.05
N ALA A 394 6.76 -9.63 27.14
CA ALA A 394 7.48 -9.77 28.39
C ALA A 394 7.32 -8.48 29.23
N LYS A 395 7.14 -8.63 30.54
CA LYS A 395 6.94 -7.49 31.48
C LYS A 395 8.18 -6.59 31.56
N SER A 396 9.36 -7.18 31.57
CA SER A 396 10.63 -6.51 31.81
C SER A 396 10.93 -5.42 30.79
N ASP A 397 10.83 -5.71 29.50
CA ASP A 397 11.26 -4.82 28.41
C ASP A 397 10.21 -4.62 27.30
N GLY A 398 9.11 -5.37 27.30
CA GLY A 398 8.03 -5.23 26.32
C GLY A 398 8.26 -5.95 25.00
N ARG A 399 9.32 -6.79 24.91
CA ARG A 399 9.56 -7.57 23.71
C ARG A 399 8.41 -8.56 23.44
N GLN A 400 8.04 -8.70 22.18
CA GLN A 400 7.06 -9.68 21.72
C GLN A 400 7.62 -11.09 21.83
N VAL A 401 7.00 -11.96 22.59
CA VAL A 401 7.46 -13.34 22.80
C VAL A 401 6.62 -14.38 22.08
N ALA A 402 5.34 -14.07 21.84
CA ALA A 402 4.46 -14.90 21.01
C ALA A 402 3.38 -14.04 20.34
N HIS A 403 2.82 -14.58 19.27
CA HIS A 403 1.75 -13.99 18.49
C HIS A 403 0.85 -15.08 17.89
N TRP A 404 -0.43 -14.79 17.75
CA TRP A 404 -1.38 -15.60 17.00
C TRP A 404 -2.38 -14.69 16.30
N PHE A 405 -2.76 -15.03 15.09
CA PHE A 405 -3.80 -14.33 14.32
C PHE A 405 -4.57 -15.32 13.46
N GLY A 406 -5.85 -15.07 13.25
CA GLY A 406 -6.69 -15.94 12.44
C GLY A 406 -8.19 -15.76 12.68
N HIS A 407 -8.96 -16.71 12.16
CA HIS A 407 -10.42 -16.70 12.24
C HIS A 407 -10.89 -17.78 13.22
N LEU A 408 -11.38 -17.37 14.38
CA LEU A 408 -11.97 -18.26 15.38
C LEU A 408 -13.26 -17.64 15.92
N ASP A 409 -14.25 -18.49 16.19
CA ASP A 409 -15.40 -18.11 16.99
C ASP A 409 -14.98 -17.48 18.32
N PRO A 410 -15.65 -16.39 18.79
CA PRO A 410 -15.26 -15.70 20.02
C PRO A 410 -15.14 -16.60 21.25
N GLY A 411 -15.97 -17.66 21.37
CA GLY A 411 -15.89 -18.61 22.47
C GLY A 411 -14.65 -19.51 22.40
N LEU A 412 -14.26 -19.94 21.20
CA LEU A 412 -13.01 -20.69 20.96
C LEU A 412 -11.79 -19.79 21.13
N PHE A 413 -11.87 -18.55 20.69
CA PHE A 413 -10.79 -17.58 20.89
C PHE A 413 -10.54 -17.28 22.37
N ALA A 414 -11.60 -17.22 23.20
CA ALA A 414 -11.46 -17.12 24.65
C ALA A 414 -10.73 -18.32 25.27
N GLN A 415 -11.00 -19.53 24.77
CA GLN A 415 -10.30 -20.73 25.23
C GLN A 415 -8.83 -20.70 24.82
N LEU A 416 -8.53 -20.33 23.58
CA LEU A 416 -7.17 -20.11 23.09
C LEU A 416 -6.40 -19.12 23.97
N LEU A 417 -7.00 -17.94 24.25
CA LEU A 417 -6.42 -16.92 25.14
C LEU A 417 -6.10 -17.49 26.52
N ALA A 418 -7.02 -18.27 27.10
CA ALA A 418 -6.81 -18.90 28.39
C ALA A 418 -5.67 -19.94 28.36
N HIS A 419 -5.54 -20.71 27.27
CA HIS A 419 -4.45 -21.69 27.11
C HIS A 419 -3.10 -21.01 26.91
N VAL A 420 -3.01 -19.97 26.08
CA VAL A 420 -1.79 -19.20 25.88
C VAL A 420 -1.41 -18.47 27.18
N GLY A 421 -2.39 -17.89 27.89
CA GLY A 421 -2.15 -17.23 29.17
C GLY A 421 -1.63 -18.16 30.26
N ARG A 422 -2.06 -19.43 30.28
CA ARG A 422 -1.51 -20.46 31.20
C ARG A 422 -0.13 -20.93 30.74
N PHE A 423 0.10 -21.04 29.46
CA PHE A 423 1.41 -21.39 28.90
C PHE A 423 2.49 -20.39 29.27
N TYR A 424 2.18 -19.10 29.22
CA TYR A 424 3.06 -18.02 29.67
C TYR A 424 2.90 -17.68 31.16
N GLY A 425 2.31 -18.58 31.92
CA GLY A 425 2.21 -18.46 33.37
C GLY A 425 3.35 -19.16 34.07
N THR A 426 3.62 -18.74 35.31
CA THR A 426 4.59 -19.36 36.18
C THR A 426 3.91 -19.87 37.46
N ALA A 427 4.51 -20.87 38.11
CA ALA A 427 4.00 -21.41 39.39
C ALA A 427 3.99 -20.32 40.47
N GLU A 428 4.92 -19.36 40.39
CA GLU A 428 5.12 -18.31 41.38
C GLU A 428 4.20 -17.10 41.13
N HIS A 429 3.96 -16.77 39.88
CA HIS A 429 3.22 -15.57 39.47
C HIS A 429 1.80 -15.83 38.98
N GLY A 430 1.47 -17.10 38.74
CA GLY A 430 0.22 -17.51 38.11
C GLY A 430 0.21 -17.24 36.59
N PRO A 431 -0.94 -17.36 35.91
CA PRO A 431 -1.05 -17.17 34.47
C PRO A 431 -0.82 -15.70 34.06
N ALA A 432 -0.52 -15.47 32.77
CA ALA A 432 -0.28 -14.14 32.20
C ALA A 432 -1.44 -13.17 32.47
N TYR A 433 -1.15 -11.87 32.44
CA TYR A 433 -2.17 -10.82 32.58
C TYR A 433 -2.81 -10.52 31.23
N ILE A 434 -4.13 -10.69 31.11
CA ILE A 434 -4.84 -10.62 29.83
C ILE A 434 -5.73 -9.37 29.76
N GLY A 435 -5.64 -8.62 28.67
CA GLY A 435 -6.55 -7.52 28.33
C GLY A 435 -7.13 -7.68 26.93
N PRO A 436 -8.23 -8.41 26.75
CA PRO A 436 -8.91 -8.44 25.46
C PRO A 436 -9.69 -7.15 25.22
N GLU A 437 -9.80 -6.76 23.95
CA GLU A 437 -10.69 -5.66 23.58
C GLU A 437 -12.14 -6.03 23.89
N ARG A 438 -12.90 -5.05 24.47
CA ARG A 438 -14.29 -5.25 24.89
C ARG A 438 -15.31 -4.86 23.85
N ASN A 439 -14.92 -4.23 22.76
CA ASN A 439 -15.82 -3.77 21.71
C ASN A 439 -16.50 -4.97 21.00
N ASN A 440 -17.70 -4.75 20.47
CA ASN A 440 -18.44 -5.72 19.66
C ASN A 440 -18.42 -7.15 20.22
N HIS A 441 -17.69 -8.06 19.57
CA HIS A 441 -17.59 -9.49 19.91
C HIS A 441 -16.76 -9.77 21.18
N GLY A 442 -15.99 -8.79 21.65
CA GLY A 442 -15.19 -8.90 22.88
C GLY A 442 -15.99 -9.23 24.14
N HIS A 443 -17.28 -8.85 24.18
CA HIS A 443 -18.16 -9.22 25.28
C HIS A 443 -18.32 -10.75 25.43
N ALA A 444 -18.47 -11.49 24.33
CA ALA A 444 -18.58 -12.95 24.36
C ALA A 444 -17.28 -13.61 24.85
N VAL A 445 -16.12 -13.11 24.40
CA VAL A 445 -14.79 -13.54 24.85
C VAL A 445 -14.66 -13.32 26.35
N LEU A 446 -15.01 -12.16 26.87
CA LEU A 446 -14.89 -11.81 28.29
C LEU A 446 -15.82 -12.64 29.17
N LEU A 447 -17.04 -12.91 28.73
CA LEU A 447 -17.97 -13.80 29.46
C LEU A 447 -17.34 -15.20 29.60
N LYS A 448 -16.79 -15.75 28.51
CA LYS A 448 -16.15 -17.06 28.54
C LYS A 448 -14.87 -17.07 29.37
N LEU A 449 -14.00 -16.08 29.22
CA LEU A 449 -12.79 -15.93 30.02
C LEU A 449 -13.08 -15.87 31.53
N ARG A 450 -14.14 -15.18 31.93
CA ARG A 450 -14.55 -15.10 33.34
C ARG A 450 -14.86 -16.46 33.97
N GLU A 451 -15.34 -17.42 33.18
CA GLU A 451 -15.61 -18.79 33.62
C GLU A 451 -14.35 -19.66 33.74
N ILE A 452 -13.40 -19.49 32.82
CA ILE A 452 -12.29 -20.40 32.61
C ILE A 452 -10.91 -19.85 33.01
N TYR A 453 -10.81 -18.56 33.35
CA TYR A 453 -9.54 -17.89 33.67
C TYR A 453 -9.63 -17.09 34.97
N PRO A 454 -8.57 -16.96 35.77
CA PRO A 454 -8.63 -16.20 37.01
C PRO A 454 -8.96 -14.73 36.78
N THR A 455 -10.09 -14.25 37.26
CA THR A 455 -10.58 -12.88 37.03
C THR A 455 -9.57 -11.80 37.44
N ARG A 456 -8.79 -12.01 38.51
CA ARG A 456 -7.71 -11.11 38.94
C ARG A 456 -6.57 -10.96 37.94
N ARG A 457 -6.50 -11.82 36.93
CA ARG A 457 -5.51 -11.80 35.84
C ARG A 457 -6.11 -11.32 34.53
N ILE A 458 -7.35 -10.84 34.56
CA ILE A 458 -8.01 -10.15 33.45
C ILE A 458 -8.04 -8.68 33.78
N TYR A 459 -7.62 -7.83 32.84
CA TYR A 459 -7.65 -6.38 32.98
C TYR A 459 -9.07 -5.90 33.27
N THR A 460 -9.17 -5.00 34.25
CA THR A 460 -10.42 -4.38 34.66
C THR A 460 -10.26 -2.87 34.52
N GLN A 461 -11.12 -2.27 33.73
CA GLN A 461 -11.16 -0.83 33.56
C GLN A 461 -12.19 -0.22 34.53
N GLU A 462 -11.76 0.69 35.35
CA GLU A 462 -12.67 1.48 36.21
C GLU A 462 -13.45 2.45 35.33
N HIS A 463 -14.76 2.44 35.47
CA HIS A 463 -15.66 3.35 34.79
C HIS A 463 -16.37 4.21 35.84
N ILE A 464 -16.08 5.50 35.83
CA ILE A 464 -16.81 6.47 36.68
C ILE A 464 -18.07 6.88 35.90
N ASP A 465 -19.22 6.40 36.34
CA ASP A 465 -20.51 6.87 35.81
C ASP A 465 -20.88 8.17 36.56
N ARG A 466 -20.67 9.31 35.88
CA ARG A 466 -20.92 10.65 36.45
C ARG A 466 -22.39 10.92 36.83
N ASP A 467 -23.31 10.15 36.27
CA ASP A 467 -24.74 10.31 36.53
C ASP A 467 -25.24 9.50 37.74
N ARG A 468 -24.43 8.55 38.25
CA ARG A 468 -24.82 7.66 39.34
C ARG A 468 -23.84 7.57 40.50
N ASP A 469 -22.73 8.26 40.46
CA ASP A 469 -21.64 8.18 41.44
C ASP A 469 -21.16 6.72 41.75
N ASP A 470 -21.38 5.81 40.82
CA ASP A 470 -21.07 4.38 40.93
C ASP A 470 -19.84 4.03 40.09
N GLU A 471 -18.78 3.57 40.72
CA GLU A 471 -17.61 2.97 40.08
C GLU A 471 -17.94 1.50 39.75
N THR A 472 -18.25 1.20 38.51
CA THR A 472 -18.48 -0.18 38.08
C THR A 472 -17.26 -0.73 37.35
N PRO A 473 -16.49 -1.66 37.95
CA PRO A 473 -15.36 -2.29 37.30
C PRO A 473 -15.83 -3.14 36.12
N ARG A 474 -15.30 -2.87 34.93
CA ARG A 474 -15.63 -3.60 33.70
C ARG A 474 -14.40 -4.30 33.15
N LEU A 475 -14.51 -5.61 32.93
CA LEU A 475 -13.45 -6.43 32.34
C LEU A 475 -13.14 -6.00 30.91
N GLY A 476 -11.85 -6.12 30.53
CA GLY A 476 -11.34 -5.86 29.17
C GLY A 476 -11.08 -4.39 28.87
N TRP A 477 -10.35 -4.17 27.80
CA TRP A 477 -10.02 -2.84 27.28
C TRP A 477 -11.15 -2.30 26.40
N LEU A 478 -11.62 -1.09 26.65
CA LEU A 478 -12.60 -0.43 25.78
C LEU A 478 -11.88 0.57 24.88
N THR A 479 -11.80 0.27 23.59
CA THR A 479 -11.29 1.22 22.60
C THR A 479 -12.37 2.22 22.23
N THR A 480 -12.08 3.48 22.51
CA THR A 480 -12.93 4.63 22.23
C THR A 480 -12.11 5.72 21.54
N ARG A 481 -12.77 6.77 21.07
CA ARG A 481 -12.10 7.96 20.55
C ARG A 481 -11.12 8.60 21.57
N GLN A 482 -11.31 8.37 22.87
CA GLN A 482 -10.44 8.88 23.93
C GLN A 482 -9.33 7.91 24.33
N SER A 483 -9.57 6.59 24.31
CA SER A 483 -8.60 5.59 24.75
C SER A 483 -7.70 5.09 23.60
N LYS A 484 -8.14 5.12 22.34
CA LYS A 484 -7.32 4.75 21.18
C LYS A 484 -6.03 5.57 21.06
N PRO A 485 -6.04 6.91 21.27
CA PRO A 485 -4.80 7.70 21.29
C PRO A 485 -3.78 7.25 22.35
N ILE A 486 -4.21 6.72 23.50
CA ILE A 486 -3.30 6.24 24.55
C ILE A 486 -2.45 5.08 24.00
N LEU A 487 -3.08 4.11 23.35
CA LEU A 487 -2.41 2.97 22.73
C LEU A 487 -1.42 3.43 21.66
N VAL A 488 -1.89 4.31 20.77
CA VAL A 488 -1.11 4.80 19.63
C VAL A 488 0.10 5.63 20.09
N ASP A 489 -0.10 6.54 21.03
CA ASP A 489 0.98 7.40 21.53
C ASP A 489 2.00 6.61 22.35
N GLY A 490 1.55 5.56 23.06
CA GLY A 490 2.42 4.58 23.71
C GLY A 490 3.37 3.90 22.70
N LEU A 491 2.83 3.36 21.62
CA LEU A 491 3.64 2.70 20.59
C LEU A 491 4.54 3.70 19.83
N LYS A 492 4.05 4.92 19.54
CA LYS A 492 4.88 5.99 18.94
C LYS A 492 6.12 6.29 19.80
N ALA A 493 5.95 6.37 21.12
CA ALA A 493 7.07 6.62 22.02
C ALA A 493 8.08 5.48 21.99
N LEU A 494 7.63 4.21 21.98
CA LEU A 494 8.48 3.03 21.91
C LEU A 494 9.24 2.95 20.57
N LEU A 495 8.56 3.20 19.44
CA LEU A 495 9.19 3.23 18.12
C LEU A 495 10.26 4.31 18.02
N ARG A 496 10.00 5.54 18.48
CA ARG A 496 10.98 6.63 18.51
C ARG A 496 12.20 6.33 19.36
N ALA A 497 12.02 5.55 20.44
CA ALA A 497 13.09 5.15 21.33
C ALA A 497 13.90 3.93 20.80
N GLY A 498 13.50 3.31 19.68
CA GLY A 498 14.07 2.05 19.21
C GLY A 498 13.80 0.89 20.18
N GLN A 499 12.71 0.94 20.92
CA GLN A 499 12.36 -0.01 21.97
C GLN A 499 10.96 -0.62 21.75
N SER A 500 10.54 -0.70 20.50
CA SER A 500 9.22 -1.25 20.15
C SER A 500 9.06 -2.70 20.58
N GLY A 501 10.13 -3.49 20.54
CA GLY A 501 10.14 -4.91 20.88
C GLY A 501 9.34 -5.78 19.88
N ILE A 502 8.88 -5.23 18.77
CA ILE A 502 8.10 -5.96 17.75
C ILE A 502 9.03 -6.94 17.04
N ARG A 503 8.59 -8.18 16.91
CA ARG A 503 9.31 -9.25 16.21
C ARG A 503 8.54 -9.80 15.01
N TRP A 504 7.24 -9.57 14.98
CA TRP A 504 6.38 -10.02 13.89
C TRP A 504 6.25 -8.98 12.79
N ILE A 505 6.62 -9.35 11.58
CA ILE A 505 6.55 -8.47 10.40
C ILE A 505 5.12 -8.02 10.08
N GLY A 506 4.10 -8.83 10.38
CA GLY A 506 2.70 -8.49 10.17
C GLY A 506 2.27 -7.27 10.98
N THR A 507 2.70 -7.16 12.24
CA THR A 507 2.43 -6.00 13.10
C THR A 507 3.05 -4.70 12.52
N ILE A 508 4.29 -4.77 12.01
CA ILE A 508 4.93 -3.62 11.34
C ILE A 508 4.23 -3.27 10.02
N SER A 509 3.84 -4.26 9.25
CA SER A 509 3.10 -4.05 8.00
C SER A 509 1.80 -3.27 8.27
N GLU A 510 1.04 -3.63 9.29
CA GLU A 510 -0.16 -2.90 9.70
C GLU A 510 0.16 -1.50 10.24
N ALA A 511 1.24 -1.32 11.01
CA ALA A 511 1.68 0.00 11.47
C ALA A 511 2.04 0.93 10.29
N THR A 512 2.62 0.40 9.21
CA THR A 512 2.95 1.20 8.02
C THR A 512 1.74 1.65 7.23
N THR A 513 0.61 0.95 7.35
CA THR A 513 -0.66 1.28 6.67
C THR A 513 -1.67 2.00 7.57
N TYR A 514 -1.28 2.33 8.81
CA TYR A 514 -2.13 2.99 9.78
C TYR A 514 -2.09 4.52 9.59
N VAL A 515 -3.25 5.12 9.32
CA VAL A 515 -3.34 6.52 8.86
C VAL A 515 -4.38 7.33 9.64
N TYR A 516 -4.23 8.65 9.64
CA TYR A 516 -5.31 9.56 10.02
C TYR A 516 -6.29 9.71 8.86
N ASP A 517 -7.56 9.45 9.08
CA ASP A 517 -8.61 9.74 8.11
C ASP A 517 -8.90 11.25 8.01
N LYS A 518 -9.87 11.62 7.15
CA LYS A 518 -10.27 13.03 6.96
C LYS A 518 -10.87 13.67 8.22
N SER A 519 -11.40 12.86 9.13
CA SER A 519 -11.99 13.31 10.40
C SER A 519 -10.94 13.45 11.51
N GLY A 520 -9.71 13.02 11.26
CA GLY A 520 -8.63 12.93 12.24
C GLY A 520 -8.67 11.64 13.08
N SER A 521 -9.54 10.67 12.75
CA SER A 521 -9.54 9.36 13.38
C SER A 521 -8.39 8.50 12.83
N MET A 522 -7.87 7.59 13.67
CA MET A 522 -6.74 6.72 13.32
C MET A 522 -7.27 5.32 13.01
N ASN A 523 -7.04 4.83 11.80
CA ASN A 523 -7.52 3.54 11.33
C ASN A 523 -6.54 2.95 10.30
N ALA A 524 -6.69 1.65 10.00
CA ALA A 524 -6.05 1.07 8.82
C ALA A 524 -6.51 1.80 7.54
N GLN A 525 -5.63 1.92 6.57
CA GLN A 525 -5.97 2.42 5.25
C GLN A 525 -6.99 1.49 4.58
N ASP A 526 -7.86 2.04 3.72
CA ASP A 526 -8.88 1.26 3.01
C ASP A 526 -8.26 0.02 2.32
N GLY A 527 -8.83 -1.16 2.64
CA GLY A 527 -8.34 -2.44 2.14
C GLY A 527 -7.14 -3.02 2.92
N CYS A 528 -6.73 -2.42 4.01
CA CYS A 528 -5.73 -2.92 4.96
C CYS A 528 -6.39 -3.27 6.31
N PHE A 529 -5.65 -4.00 7.15
CA PHE A 529 -6.08 -4.44 8.48
C PHE A 529 -5.25 -3.76 9.57
N ASP A 530 -5.78 -3.72 10.79
CA ASP A 530 -5.08 -3.22 12.00
C ASP A 530 -5.21 -4.16 13.22
N ASP A 531 -5.71 -5.38 13.00
CA ASP A 531 -6.00 -6.36 14.08
C ASP A 531 -4.75 -6.74 14.88
N GLN A 532 -3.64 -7.04 14.19
CA GLN A 532 -2.36 -7.42 14.81
C GLN A 532 -1.67 -6.24 15.47
N LEU A 533 -1.81 -5.06 14.89
CA LEU A 533 -1.32 -3.82 15.47
C LEU A 533 -2.08 -3.46 16.74
N MET A 534 -3.42 -3.60 16.72
CA MET A 534 -4.27 -3.32 17.87
C MET A 534 -3.99 -4.28 19.02
N SER A 535 -3.91 -5.58 18.76
CA SER A 535 -3.55 -6.57 19.80
C SER A 535 -2.19 -6.28 20.44
N TYR A 536 -1.19 -5.89 19.61
CA TYR A 536 0.14 -5.53 20.12
C TYR A 536 0.12 -4.26 20.98
N MET A 537 -0.56 -3.20 20.52
CA MET A 537 -0.70 -1.97 21.30
C MET A 537 -1.41 -2.22 22.63
N ILE A 538 -2.47 -3.04 22.64
CA ILE A 538 -3.15 -3.44 23.86
C ILE A 538 -2.20 -4.24 24.77
N ALA A 539 -1.38 -5.17 24.23
CA ALA A 539 -0.42 -5.93 25.03
C ALA A 539 0.59 -5.03 25.75
N GLN A 540 1.11 -3.99 25.07
CA GLN A 540 2.00 -3.00 25.68
C GLN A 540 1.30 -2.21 26.81
N GLU A 541 0.05 -1.83 26.60
CA GLU A 541 -0.73 -1.15 27.63
C GLU A 541 -1.04 -2.06 28.82
N MET A 542 -1.34 -3.35 28.58
CA MET A 542 -1.51 -4.35 29.63
C MET A 542 -0.23 -4.55 30.42
N ARG A 543 0.92 -4.56 29.77
CA ARG A 543 2.23 -4.60 30.40
C ARG A 543 2.44 -3.42 31.35
N ALA A 544 2.07 -2.21 30.93
CA ALA A 544 2.21 -1.02 31.74
C ALA A 544 1.28 -1.03 32.97
N ARG A 545 0.05 -1.55 32.80
CA ARG A 545 -0.98 -1.60 33.86
C ARG A 545 -0.97 -2.87 34.69
N MET A 546 -0.09 -3.82 34.42
CA MET A 546 0.01 -5.06 35.19
C MET A 546 0.26 -4.77 36.67
N PRO A 547 -0.54 -5.31 37.59
CA PRO A 547 -0.35 -5.12 39.04
C PRO A 547 1.06 -5.53 39.49
N ALA A 548 1.64 -4.75 40.40
CA ALA A 548 2.92 -5.11 41.00
C ALA A 548 2.85 -6.46 41.74
N ARG A 549 3.95 -7.17 41.76
CA ARG A 549 4.09 -8.43 42.51
C ARG A 549 3.82 -8.17 44.00
N ILE A 550 2.92 -8.93 44.58
CA ILE A 550 2.83 -9.00 46.02
C ILE A 550 3.91 -10.00 46.45
N VAL A 551 5.10 -9.50 46.77
CA VAL A 551 6.14 -10.34 47.41
C VAL A 551 5.61 -10.69 48.79
N LYS A 552 5.18 -11.93 49.02
CA LYS A 552 4.94 -12.38 50.39
C LYS A 552 6.27 -12.27 51.10
N PRO A 553 6.34 -11.53 52.22
CA PRO A 553 7.57 -11.53 53.03
C PRO A 553 7.89 -12.99 53.35
N GLU A 554 9.15 -13.41 53.14
CA GLU A 554 9.63 -14.71 53.61
C GLU A 554 9.18 -14.86 55.09
N SER A 555 8.34 -15.85 55.33
CA SER A 555 7.91 -16.14 56.69
C SER A 555 9.19 -16.37 57.47
N SER A 556 9.49 -15.43 58.39
CA SER A 556 10.60 -15.57 59.30
C SER A 556 10.56 -16.98 59.89
N ARG A 557 11.54 -17.83 59.51
CA ARG A 557 11.72 -19.12 60.13
C ARG A 557 11.76 -18.85 61.62
N LYS A 558 10.71 -19.28 62.35
CA LYS A 558 10.73 -19.26 63.81
C LYS A 558 12.01 -19.93 64.24
N PRO A 559 12.85 -19.29 65.08
CA PRO A 559 14.04 -19.93 65.60
C PRO A 559 13.58 -21.20 66.34
N LYS A 560 14.11 -22.37 65.95
CA LYS A 560 13.93 -23.59 66.71
C LYS A 560 14.48 -23.33 68.08
N HIS A 561 13.60 -23.13 69.05
CA HIS A 561 13.97 -23.24 70.48
C HIS A 561 14.52 -24.62 70.75
N TRP A 562 15.86 -24.72 70.85
CA TRP A 562 16.48 -25.87 71.49
C TRP A 562 16.90 -25.42 72.88
N MET A 563 15.99 -25.56 73.80
CA MET A 563 16.24 -25.63 75.25
C MET A 563 15.15 -26.49 75.81
N ALA A 564 15.52 -27.76 76.08
CA ALA A 564 15.07 -28.51 77.22
C ALA A 564 15.97 -29.73 77.34
N ASN A 565 16.90 -29.65 78.34
CA ASN A 565 17.57 -30.68 79.16
C ASN A 565 18.21 -31.84 78.47
#